data_531224b552f680f874ff217176f10648
#
_entry.id   531224b552f680f874ff217176f10648
#
_cell.length_a   1.000
_cell.length_b   1.000
_cell.length_c   1.000
_cell.angle_alpha   90.00
_cell.angle_beta   90.00
_cell.angle_gamma   90.00
#
_symmetry.space_group_name_H-M   'P 1'
#
loop_
_entity.id
_entity.type
_entity.pdbx_description
1 polymer ?
#
loop_
_entity_poly.entity_id
_entity_poly.type
_entity_poly.pdbx_seq_one_letter_code
_entity_poly.pdbx_strand_id
1 'polypeptide(L)'
;MLNGNHDYTAKDQLRDGTSVIVRAIRASDKNHLQQIMNHVSEESRYFRFFCAKKLLTDKELKYFTEIDFDRHIALIVSLCDESESPIAVGRYIALAEGDGNDTAELALLVGEEYQRQGLGSILLNHLAHIAVTKGVSEFVCYIMPENRKMLNFLRRSNYPIHQSPVANSICRLSVGLSDGSMSA
;
A
#
# COMPACT_ATOMS: atom_id res chain seq x y z
N MET A 1 -0.17 -6.18 25.33
CA MET A 1 0.13 -4.85 24.76
C MET A 1 1.04 -5.11 23.58
N LEU A 2 0.54 -5.00 22.35
CA LEU A 2 1.35 -5.13 21.14
C LEU A 2 2.26 -3.91 21.08
N ASN A 3 3.56 -4.13 21.26
CA ASN A 3 4.59 -3.13 20.99
C ASN A 3 4.39 -2.62 19.56
N GLY A 4 4.49 -1.31 19.37
CA GLY A 4 4.05 -0.60 18.18
C GLY A 4 4.43 -1.28 16.86
N ASN A 5 3.63 -1.09 15.83
CA ASN A 5 3.76 -1.71 14.48
C ASN A 5 5.14 -1.54 13.79
N HIS A 6 6.13 -0.96 14.48
CA HIS A 6 7.53 -0.88 14.04
C HIS A 6 8.18 -2.24 13.78
N ASP A 7 7.77 -3.27 14.53
CA ASP A 7 8.35 -4.62 14.46
C ASP A 7 7.46 -5.59 13.66
N TYR A 8 6.45 -5.04 12.94
CA TYR A 8 5.59 -5.90 12.14
C TYR A 8 6.38 -6.68 11.11
N THR A 9 6.22 -7.99 11.11
CA THR A 9 6.80 -8.91 10.13
C THR A 9 5.89 -10.12 9.96
N ALA A 10 5.72 -10.56 8.73
CA ALA A 10 4.94 -11.75 8.37
C ALA A 10 5.56 -12.42 7.14
N LYS A 11 5.36 -13.72 7.00
CA LYS A 11 5.66 -14.46 5.77
C LYS A 11 4.38 -14.67 4.99
N ASP A 12 4.48 -14.56 3.68
CA ASP A 12 3.37 -14.80 2.76
C ASP A 12 3.88 -15.45 1.47
N GLN A 13 2.99 -15.79 0.57
CA GLN A 13 3.33 -16.47 -0.68
C GLN A 13 2.62 -15.79 -1.87
N LEU A 14 3.37 -15.59 -2.95
CA LEU A 14 2.82 -15.19 -4.23
C LEU A 14 2.01 -16.35 -4.86
N ARG A 15 1.22 -16.06 -5.88
CA ARG A 15 0.40 -17.08 -6.56
C ARG A 15 1.22 -18.18 -7.22
N ASP A 16 2.45 -17.92 -7.59
CA ASP A 16 3.38 -18.88 -8.16
C ASP A 16 4.15 -19.73 -7.12
N GLY A 17 3.87 -19.50 -5.83
CA GLY A 17 4.52 -20.18 -4.72
C GLY A 17 5.77 -19.49 -4.19
N THR A 18 6.21 -18.38 -4.79
CA THR A 18 7.38 -17.62 -4.31
C THR A 18 7.12 -17.06 -2.91
N SER A 19 7.98 -17.38 -1.97
CA SER A 19 7.88 -16.90 -0.58
C SER A 19 8.34 -15.45 -0.48
N VAL A 20 7.59 -14.65 0.27
CA VAL A 20 7.89 -13.23 0.52
C VAL A 20 7.82 -12.90 2.00
N ILE A 21 8.55 -11.85 2.39
CA ILE A 21 8.49 -11.26 3.72
C ILE A 21 7.78 -9.91 3.59
N VAL A 22 6.74 -9.73 4.38
CA VAL A 22 6.04 -8.46 4.56
C VAL A 22 6.47 -7.88 5.89
N ARG A 23 7.04 -6.69 5.92
CA ARG A 23 7.48 -6.06 7.16
C ARG A 23 7.24 -4.56 7.20
N ALA A 24 7.24 -4.00 8.39
CA ALA A 24 7.25 -2.56 8.59
C ALA A 24 8.45 -1.92 7.86
N ILE A 25 8.21 -0.76 7.25
CA ILE A 25 9.28 0.04 6.63
C ILE A 25 10.19 0.62 7.72
N ARG A 26 11.46 0.85 7.39
CA ARG A 26 12.48 1.39 8.30
C ARG A 26 13.16 2.61 7.67
N ALA A 27 13.72 3.47 8.49
CA ALA A 27 14.51 4.62 8.01
C ALA A 27 15.68 4.21 7.09
N SER A 28 16.21 2.99 7.25
CA SER A 28 17.25 2.41 6.39
C SER A 28 16.77 1.99 5.00
N ASP A 29 15.45 1.91 4.76
CA ASP A 29 14.88 1.41 3.49
C ASP A 29 14.85 2.46 2.36
N LYS A 30 15.54 3.60 2.50
CA LYS A 30 15.59 4.65 1.46
C LYS A 30 16.06 4.09 0.11
N ASN A 31 17.13 3.28 0.13
CA ASN A 31 17.64 2.62 -1.07
C ASN A 31 16.64 1.59 -1.64
N HIS A 32 15.96 0.84 -0.78
CA HIS A 32 14.92 -0.11 -1.17
C HIS A 32 13.74 0.58 -1.89
N LEU A 33 13.30 1.75 -1.40
CA LEU A 33 12.29 2.52 -2.12
C LEU A 33 12.74 2.99 -3.50
N GLN A 34 14.00 3.43 -3.64
CA GLN A 34 14.54 3.79 -4.95
C GLN A 34 14.64 2.57 -5.88
N GLN A 35 15.00 1.39 -5.35
CA GLN A 35 15.01 0.15 -6.13
C GLN A 35 13.60 -0.18 -6.64
N ILE A 36 12.57 -0.15 -5.78
CA ILE A 36 11.18 -0.35 -6.21
C ILE A 36 10.80 0.66 -7.30
N MET A 37 11.16 1.93 -7.15
CA MET A 37 10.88 2.96 -8.17
C MET A 37 11.51 2.63 -9.54
N ASN A 38 12.69 2.02 -9.56
CA ASN A 38 13.36 1.60 -10.78
C ASN A 38 12.68 0.40 -11.47
N HIS A 39 12.03 -0.48 -10.68
CA HIS A 39 11.32 -1.66 -11.18
C HIS A 39 9.84 -1.40 -11.51
N VAL A 40 9.41 -0.15 -11.44
CA VAL A 40 8.03 0.28 -11.76
C VAL A 40 8.03 1.05 -13.09
N SER A 41 7.07 0.76 -13.97
CA SER A 41 6.91 1.48 -15.24
C SER A 41 6.63 2.97 -15.04
N GLU A 42 6.91 3.79 -16.06
CA GLU A 42 6.58 5.23 -16.04
C GLU A 42 5.08 5.46 -15.83
N GLU A 43 4.24 4.63 -16.45
CA GLU A 43 2.78 4.67 -16.30
C GLU A 43 2.38 4.42 -14.84
N SER A 44 2.90 3.36 -14.21
CA SER A 44 2.59 3.02 -12.81
C SER A 44 3.07 4.10 -11.84
N ARG A 45 4.24 4.71 -12.10
CA ARG A 45 4.72 5.86 -11.33
C ARG A 45 3.81 7.07 -11.49
N TYR A 46 3.41 7.39 -12.74
CA TYR A 46 2.49 8.49 -13.01
C TYR A 46 1.17 8.32 -12.27
N PHE A 47 0.57 7.14 -12.32
CA PHE A 47 -0.65 6.84 -11.60
C PHE A 47 -0.51 6.90 -10.07
N ARG A 48 0.68 6.60 -9.55
CA ARG A 48 0.93 6.65 -8.10
C ARG A 48 1.17 8.06 -7.58
N PHE A 49 1.84 8.90 -8.35
CA PHE A 49 2.29 10.23 -7.91
C PHE A 49 1.55 11.39 -8.58
N PHE A 50 0.68 11.11 -9.53
CA PHE A 50 -0.06 12.08 -10.35
C PHE A 50 0.86 13.07 -11.10
N CYS A 51 2.11 12.71 -11.29
CA CYS A 51 3.12 13.48 -12.02
C CYS A 51 4.19 12.56 -12.63
N ALA A 52 4.91 13.09 -13.62
CA ALA A 52 6.07 12.40 -14.20
C ALA A 52 7.23 12.36 -13.19
N LYS A 53 7.33 11.26 -12.46
CA LYS A 53 8.35 11.07 -11.42
C LYS A 53 9.25 9.89 -11.76
N LYS A 54 10.57 10.13 -11.84
CA LYS A 54 11.57 9.07 -12.05
C LYS A 54 12.13 8.54 -10.74
N LEU A 55 12.53 9.43 -9.85
CA LEU A 55 13.16 9.12 -8.58
C LEU A 55 12.47 9.88 -7.45
N LEU A 56 12.60 9.37 -6.24
CA LEU A 56 12.22 10.08 -5.02
C LEU A 56 13.37 11.00 -4.59
N THR A 57 13.05 12.21 -4.18
CA THR A 57 14.01 13.13 -3.55
C THR A 57 14.35 12.67 -2.13
N ASP A 58 15.46 13.15 -1.56
CA ASP A 58 15.85 12.84 -0.17
C ASP A 58 14.76 13.22 0.83
N LYS A 59 14.05 14.33 0.59
CA LYS A 59 12.92 14.75 1.41
C LYS A 59 11.76 13.76 1.36
N GLU A 60 11.44 13.25 0.17
CA GLU A 60 10.41 12.23 -0.01
C GLU A 60 10.82 10.88 0.56
N LEU A 61 12.08 10.48 0.36
CA LEU A 61 12.62 9.27 0.97
C LEU A 61 12.52 9.33 2.49
N LYS A 62 12.89 10.45 3.09
CA LYS A 62 12.73 10.67 4.52
C LYS A 62 11.26 10.58 4.94
N TYR A 63 10.37 11.31 4.28
CA TYR A 63 8.92 11.31 4.56
C TYR A 63 8.30 9.90 4.44
N PHE A 64 8.76 9.09 3.48
CA PHE A 64 8.21 7.78 3.23
C PHE A 64 8.81 6.66 4.09
N THR A 65 9.94 6.88 4.77
CA THR A 65 10.62 5.86 5.58
C THR A 65 10.70 6.18 7.06
N GLU A 66 10.76 7.47 7.43
CA GLU A 66 10.82 7.93 8.82
C GLU A 66 9.41 8.32 9.28
N ILE A 67 8.56 7.32 9.51
CA ILE A 67 7.13 7.45 9.79
C ILE A 67 6.83 7.21 11.27
N ASP A 68 5.66 7.64 11.74
CA ASP A 68 5.26 7.57 13.16
C ASP A 68 4.69 6.20 13.59
N PHE A 69 4.29 5.35 12.63
CA PHE A 69 3.58 4.09 12.86
C PHE A 69 2.28 4.22 13.67
N ASP A 70 1.76 5.41 13.76
CA ASP A 70 0.48 5.72 14.38
C ASP A 70 -0.54 6.16 13.32
N ARG A 71 -0.32 7.30 12.72
CA ARG A 71 -1.17 7.83 11.64
C ARG A 71 -0.65 7.51 10.24
N HIS A 72 0.63 7.18 10.11
CA HIS A 72 1.27 6.78 8.87
C HIS A 72 1.87 5.37 9.06
N ILE A 73 1.27 4.39 8.42
CA ILE A 73 1.72 3.00 8.41
C ILE A 73 2.21 2.64 7.02
N ALA A 74 3.37 2.00 6.93
CA ALA A 74 3.91 1.52 5.67
C ALA A 74 4.56 0.15 5.82
N LEU A 75 4.30 -0.72 4.85
CA LEU A 75 4.86 -2.06 4.75
C LEU A 75 5.65 -2.19 3.45
N ILE A 76 6.79 -2.84 3.52
CA ILE A 76 7.59 -3.24 2.38
C ILE A 76 7.53 -4.75 2.23
N VAL A 77 7.50 -5.23 0.99
CA VAL A 77 7.56 -6.65 0.66
C VAL A 77 8.85 -6.94 -0.06
N SER A 78 9.56 -7.95 0.39
CA SER A 78 10.81 -8.44 -0.22
C SER A 78 10.71 -9.92 -0.52
N LEU A 79 11.48 -10.39 -1.49
CA LEU A 79 11.67 -11.82 -1.72
C LEU A 79 12.29 -12.47 -0.49
N CYS A 80 11.88 -13.70 -0.17
CA CYS A 80 12.48 -14.48 0.90
C CYS A 80 13.64 -15.31 0.35
N ASP A 81 14.63 -14.64 -0.22
CA ASP A 81 15.86 -15.21 -0.74
C ASP A 81 17.08 -14.45 -0.16
N GLU A 82 18.29 -14.86 -0.55
CA GLU A 82 19.52 -14.23 -0.07
C GLU A 82 19.65 -12.75 -0.45
N SER A 83 18.91 -12.30 -1.49
CA SER A 83 18.96 -10.91 -1.96
C SER A 83 18.08 -9.97 -1.13
N GLU A 84 17.04 -10.51 -0.46
CA GLU A 84 15.98 -9.73 0.20
C GLU A 84 15.47 -8.56 -0.66
N SER A 85 15.43 -8.78 -1.98
CA SER A 85 15.09 -7.74 -2.95
C SER A 85 13.71 -7.16 -2.71
N PRO A 86 13.58 -5.84 -2.55
CA PRO A 86 12.29 -5.21 -2.34
C PRO A 86 11.49 -5.18 -3.64
N ILE A 87 10.26 -5.68 -3.61
CA ILE A 87 9.41 -5.86 -4.80
C ILE A 87 8.11 -5.06 -4.75
N ALA A 88 7.69 -4.62 -3.57
CA ALA A 88 6.49 -3.82 -3.41
C ALA A 88 6.51 -3.01 -2.12
N VAL A 89 5.73 -1.93 -2.09
CA VAL A 89 5.49 -1.13 -0.90
C VAL A 89 4.02 -0.69 -0.87
N GLY A 90 3.42 -0.74 0.31
CA GLY A 90 2.09 -0.22 0.56
C GLY A 90 2.07 0.64 1.81
N ARG A 91 1.14 1.59 1.86
CA ARG A 91 0.94 2.45 3.02
C ARG A 91 -0.48 2.94 3.14
N TYR A 92 -0.83 3.31 4.36
CA TYR A 92 -1.96 4.22 4.56
C TYR A 92 -1.56 5.39 5.44
N ILE A 93 -2.27 6.50 5.28
CA ILE A 93 -2.13 7.72 6.08
C ILE A 93 -3.51 8.08 6.59
N ALA A 94 -3.69 8.11 7.91
CA ALA A 94 -4.95 8.50 8.52
C ALA A 94 -5.28 9.95 8.14
N LEU A 95 -6.51 10.19 7.69
CA LEU A 95 -6.98 11.52 7.33
C LEU A 95 -7.24 12.35 8.60
N ALA A 96 -7.24 13.69 8.46
CA ALA A 96 -7.42 14.59 9.60
C ALA A 96 -8.84 14.48 10.19
N GLU A 97 -9.00 14.81 11.47
CA GLU A 97 -10.27 14.92 12.15
C GLU A 97 -11.21 15.88 11.39
N GLY A 98 -12.38 15.37 11.00
CA GLY A 98 -13.36 16.11 10.20
C GLY A 98 -13.98 15.26 9.09
N ASP A 99 -13.22 14.31 8.56
CA ASP A 99 -13.71 13.31 7.57
C ASP A 99 -14.09 11.97 8.23
N GLY A 100 -14.18 11.92 9.58
CA GLY A 100 -14.28 10.70 10.38
C GLY A 100 -12.88 10.19 10.77
N ASN A 101 -12.61 10.04 12.06
CA ASN A 101 -11.31 9.52 12.59
C ASN A 101 -10.96 8.10 12.15
N ASP A 102 -11.81 7.49 11.38
CA ASP A 102 -11.80 6.10 10.97
C ASP A 102 -11.42 5.90 9.49
N THR A 103 -11.00 6.95 8.80
CA THR A 103 -10.67 6.92 7.37
C THR A 103 -9.18 7.16 7.14
N ALA A 104 -8.57 6.39 6.23
CA ALA A 104 -7.17 6.56 5.85
C ALA A 104 -6.97 6.46 4.33
N GLU A 105 -6.05 7.25 3.78
CA GLU A 105 -5.67 7.17 2.38
C GLU A 105 -4.72 6.00 2.14
N LEU A 106 -5.12 5.07 1.25
CA LEU A 106 -4.32 3.91 0.85
C LEU A 106 -3.55 4.18 -0.44
N ALA A 107 -2.29 3.76 -0.45
CA ALA A 107 -1.46 3.77 -1.64
C ALA A 107 -0.57 2.53 -1.74
N LEU A 108 -0.55 1.91 -2.92
CA LEU A 108 0.23 0.70 -3.21
C LEU A 108 1.14 0.96 -4.42
N LEU A 109 2.32 0.35 -4.41
CA LEU A 109 3.27 0.35 -5.52
C LEU A 109 3.91 -1.05 -5.62
N VAL A 110 3.80 -1.69 -6.77
CA VAL A 110 4.28 -3.05 -7.03
C VAL A 110 5.18 -3.04 -8.24
N GLY A 111 6.37 -3.64 -8.12
CA GLY A 111 7.31 -3.83 -9.24
C GLY A 111 6.63 -4.52 -10.42
N GLU A 112 6.91 -4.06 -11.64
CA GLU A 112 6.18 -4.48 -12.85
C GLU A 112 6.21 -6.00 -13.06
N GLU A 113 7.35 -6.63 -12.78
CA GLU A 113 7.58 -8.07 -12.91
C GLU A 113 6.73 -8.90 -11.95
N TYR A 114 6.32 -8.33 -10.82
CA TYR A 114 5.57 -8.98 -9.75
C TYR A 114 4.09 -8.62 -9.72
N GLN A 115 3.63 -7.82 -10.70
CA GLN A 115 2.21 -7.50 -10.82
C GLN A 115 1.39 -8.75 -11.17
N ARG A 116 0.11 -8.77 -10.77
CA ARG A 116 -0.83 -9.90 -10.96
C ARG A 116 -0.47 -11.20 -10.24
N GLN A 117 0.57 -11.19 -9.41
CA GLN A 117 0.98 -12.34 -8.58
C GLN A 117 0.40 -12.33 -7.15
N GLY A 118 -0.52 -11.42 -6.86
CA GLY A 118 -1.19 -11.38 -5.54
C GLY A 118 -0.66 -10.31 -4.59
N LEU A 119 0.48 -9.64 -4.88
CA LEU A 119 1.10 -8.65 -3.99
C LEU A 119 0.17 -7.52 -3.55
N GLY A 120 -0.67 -7.03 -4.45
CA GLY A 120 -1.66 -6.00 -4.08
C GLY A 120 -2.61 -6.49 -2.98
N SER A 121 -3.09 -7.75 -3.07
CA SER A 121 -3.97 -8.36 -2.06
C SER A 121 -3.22 -8.60 -0.75
N ILE A 122 -1.99 -9.10 -0.81
CA ILE A 122 -1.12 -9.29 0.35
C ILE A 122 -0.97 -7.96 1.10
N LEU A 123 -0.52 -6.89 0.42
CA LEU A 123 -0.36 -5.57 1.03
C LEU A 123 -1.67 -5.02 1.59
N LEU A 124 -2.77 -5.11 0.82
CA LEU A 124 -4.08 -4.63 1.26
C LEU A 124 -4.54 -5.34 2.53
N ASN A 125 -4.43 -6.68 2.59
CA ASN A 125 -4.86 -7.47 3.74
C ASN A 125 -4.02 -7.15 4.99
N HIS A 126 -2.69 -7.10 4.87
CA HIS A 126 -1.82 -6.76 6.00
C HIS A 126 -2.07 -5.33 6.52
N LEU A 127 -2.21 -4.35 5.60
CA LEU A 127 -2.52 -2.96 5.97
C LEU A 127 -3.91 -2.84 6.59
N ALA A 128 -4.92 -3.54 6.06
CA ALA A 128 -6.28 -3.55 6.59
C ALA A 128 -6.31 -4.14 8.02
N HIS A 129 -5.61 -5.26 8.23
CA HIS A 129 -5.49 -5.84 9.56
C HIS A 129 -4.93 -4.85 10.59
N ILE A 130 -3.84 -4.16 10.25
CA ILE A 130 -3.25 -3.16 11.13
C ILE A 130 -4.21 -1.97 11.32
N ALA A 131 -4.85 -1.50 10.25
CA ALA A 131 -5.76 -0.37 10.26
C ALA A 131 -6.96 -0.57 11.19
N VAL A 132 -7.60 -1.75 11.12
CA VAL A 132 -8.72 -2.11 12.00
C VAL A 132 -8.30 -2.09 13.46
N THR A 133 -7.13 -2.60 13.83
CA THR A 133 -6.62 -2.55 15.22
C THR A 133 -6.38 -1.12 15.73
N LYS A 134 -6.28 -0.15 14.80
CA LYS A 134 -6.12 1.28 15.10
C LYS A 134 -7.41 2.09 14.95
N GLY A 135 -8.55 1.42 14.75
CA GLY A 135 -9.86 2.06 14.63
C GLY A 135 -10.17 2.64 13.25
N VAL A 136 -9.35 2.34 12.22
CA VAL A 136 -9.66 2.72 10.84
C VAL A 136 -10.69 1.74 10.28
N SER A 137 -11.82 2.26 9.80
CA SER A 137 -12.93 1.49 9.23
C SER A 137 -13.01 1.54 7.70
N GLU A 138 -12.33 2.51 7.08
CA GLU A 138 -12.37 2.72 5.64
C GLU A 138 -11.01 3.16 5.09
N PHE A 139 -10.57 2.53 4.00
CA PHE A 139 -9.52 3.09 3.16
C PHE A 139 -10.12 3.89 2.00
N VAL A 140 -9.51 5.03 1.70
CA VAL A 140 -9.81 5.85 0.52
C VAL A 140 -8.66 5.79 -0.46
N CYS A 141 -9.00 5.59 -1.73
CA CYS A 141 -8.03 5.63 -2.83
C CYS A 141 -8.46 6.69 -3.84
N TYR A 142 -7.55 7.58 -4.21
CA TYR A 142 -7.72 8.52 -5.32
C TYR A 142 -7.06 7.92 -6.56
N ILE A 143 -7.85 7.68 -7.61
CA ILE A 143 -7.41 6.89 -8.76
C ILE A 143 -7.83 7.59 -10.05
N MET A 144 -6.89 7.73 -10.99
CA MET A 144 -7.23 8.17 -12.36
C MET A 144 -8.08 7.10 -13.06
N PRO A 145 -9.12 7.47 -13.84
CA PRO A 145 -9.97 6.52 -14.56
C PRO A 145 -9.20 5.61 -15.52
N GLU A 146 -8.06 6.07 -16.02
CA GLU A 146 -7.15 5.34 -16.91
C GLU A 146 -6.40 4.22 -16.18
N ASN A 147 -6.21 4.32 -14.87
CA ASN A 147 -5.57 3.27 -14.05
C ASN A 147 -6.50 2.08 -13.85
N ARG A 148 -6.84 1.42 -14.96
CA ARG A 148 -7.73 0.25 -14.97
C ARG A 148 -7.18 -0.91 -14.15
N LYS A 149 -5.85 -1.04 -14.03
CA LYS A 149 -5.19 -2.07 -13.21
C LYS A 149 -5.64 -1.93 -11.75
N MET A 150 -5.50 -0.74 -11.16
CA MET A 150 -5.86 -0.48 -9.76
C MET A 150 -7.37 -0.54 -9.54
N LEU A 151 -8.17 0.04 -10.44
CA LEU A 151 -9.64 -0.03 -10.38
C LEU A 151 -10.15 -1.48 -10.38
N ASN A 152 -9.64 -2.31 -11.29
CA ASN A 152 -10.03 -3.71 -11.38
C ASN A 152 -9.53 -4.53 -10.18
N PHE A 153 -8.34 -4.21 -9.65
CA PHE A 153 -7.81 -4.84 -8.46
C PHE A 153 -8.73 -4.60 -7.26
N LEU A 154 -9.09 -3.36 -6.96
CA LEU A 154 -9.94 -3.03 -5.83
C LEU A 154 -11.36 -3.62 -5.98
N ARG A 155 -11.96 -3.52 -7.18
CA ARG A 155 -13.30 -4.10 -7.43
C ARG A 155 -13.34 -5.62 -7.30
N ARG A 156 -12.22 -6.31 -7.45
CA ARG A 156 -12.10 -7.77 -7.27
C ARG A 156 -11.59 -8.16 -5.89
N SER A 157 -11.29 -7.21 -5.05
CA SER A 157 -10.94 -7.49 -3.65
C SER A 157 -12.18 -8.01 -2.90
N ASN A 158 -11.95 -8.70 -1.80
CA ASN A 158 -13.03 -9.20 -0.94
C ASN A 158 -13.64 -8.11 -0.04
N TYR A 159 -13.26 -6.86 -0.24
CA TYR A 159 -13.73 -5.72 0.55
C TYR A 159 -14.91 -5.02 -0.13
N PRO A 160 -15.88 -4.49 0.64
CA PRO A 160 -16.93 -3.63 0.10
C PRO A 160 -16.31 -2.38 -0.55
N ILE A 161 -16.67 -2.11 -1.80
CA ILE A 161 -16.14 -0.98 -2.56
C ILE A 161 -17.26 -0.01 -2.91
N HIS A 162 -17.10 1.25 -2.56
CA HIS A 162 -17.94 2.35 -3.00
C HIS A 162 -17.15 3.32 -3.88
N GLN A 163 -17.71 3.69 -5.02
CA GLN A 163 -17.07 4.64 -5.92
C GLN A 163 -17.89 5.95 -5.96
N SER A 164 -17.20 7.05 -5.76
CA SER A 164 -17.76 8.39 -5.90
C SER A 164 -17.00 9.18 -6.96
N PRO A 165 -17.69 9.97 -7.82
CA PRO A 165 -17.00 10.90 -8.71
C PRO A 165 -16.33 12.00 -7.89
N VAL A 166 -15.14 12.39 -8.32
CA VAL A 166 -14.42 13.55 -7.76
C VAL A 166 -14.21 14.56 -8.89
N ALA A 167 -14.08 15.84 -8.56
CA ALA A 167 -13.73 16.87 -9.54
C ALA A 167 -12.37 16.54 -10.20
N ASN A 168 -12.16 17.03 -11.42
CA ASN A 168 -10.91 16.88 -12.17
C ASN A 168 -10.57 15.44 -12.63
N SER A 169 -11.56 14.66 -13.02
CA SER A 169 -11.36 13.32 -13.61
C SER A 169 -10.61 12.32 -12.69
N ILE A 170 -10.72 12.48 -11.38
CA ILE A 170 -10.22 11.50 -10.40
C ILE A 170 -11.41 10.74 -9.82
N CYS A 171 -11.28 9.44 -9.65
CA CYS A 171 -12.22 8.59 -8.94
C CYS A 171 -11.79 8.45 -7.48
N ARG A 172 -12.70 8.68 -6.54
CA ARG A 172 -12.53 8.29 -5.15
C ARG A 172 -13.17 6.92 -4.96
N LEU A 173 -12.37 5.93 -4.56
CA LEU A 173 -12.87 4.64 -4.13
C LEU A 173 -12.70 4.50 -2.63
N SER A 174 -13.78 4.08 -1.96
CA SER A 174 -13.78 3.71 -0.56
C SER A 174 -13.76 2.19 -0.44
N VAL A 175 -12.89 1.68 0.40
CA VAL A 175 -12.69 0.25 0.72
C VAL A 175 -13.07 0.06 2.17
N GLY A 176 -14.23 -0.53 2.43
CA GLY A 176 -14.72 -0.78 3.79
C GLY A 176 -13.92 -1.89 4.49
N LEU A 177 -13.46 -1.64 5.72
CA LEU A 177 -12.63 -2.53 6.53
C LEU A 177 -13.45 -3.17 7.67
N SER A 178 -14.65 -3.67 7.40
CA SER A 178 -15.45 -4.33 8.44
C SER A 178 -14.81 -5.64 8.89
N ASP A 179 -14.94 -5.97 10.19
CA ASP A 179 -14.37 -7.15 10.87
C ASP A 179 -14.73 -8.54 10.26
N GLY A 180 -15.46 -8.58 9.16
CA GLY A 180 -16.02 -9.79 8.58
C GLY A 180 -15.24 -10.45 7.44
N SER A 181 -14.15 -9.86 6.92
CA SER A 181 -13.49 -10.37 5.70
C SER A 181 -12.23 -11.20 5.95
N MET A 182 -11.92 -11.54 7.19
CA MET A 182 -10.85 -12.49 7.52
C MET A 182 -11.37 -13.93 7.48
N SER A 183 -11.70 -14.43 6.28
CA SER A 183 -11.80 -15.88 6.05
C SER A 183 -10.43 -16.37 5.62
N ALA A 184 -9.94 -17.35 6.38
CA ALA A 184 -8.68 -18.06 6.25
C ALA A 184 -8.41 -18.61 4.83
#